data_f41b9f7f95d5075db5adff043ca86676
#
_entry.id   f41b9f7f95d5075db5adff043ca86676
#
_cell.length_a   1.000
_cell.length_b   1.000
_cell.length_c   1.000
_cell.angle_alpha   90.00
_cell.angle_beta   90.00
_cell.angle_gamma   90.00
#
_symmetry.space_group_name_H-M   'P 1'
#
loop_
_entity.id
_entity.type
_entity.pdbx_description
1 polymer ?
#
loop_
_entity_poly.entity_id
_entity_poly.type
_entity_poly.pdbx_seq_one_letter_code
_entity_poly.pdbx_strand_id
1 'polypeptide(L)'
;MSNKLRVGILGGTGMVGQRFITLLENHPWFEVVLVAASGRSAGKLYEEAVQGRWKMQTPMPEFVKKMTVYDMDKDFDEIVAKVDFVFCAVNMPKNEIKAIEERYAKAEVPVVSNNSANRWTPDVPMAVPEINPEPLEVIKYQRDRPGTKRGFICVKPNSAIQS
;
A
#
# COMPACT_ATOMS: atom_id res chain seq x y z
N MET A 1 -4.68 18.58 -16.25
CA MET A 1 -3.89 17.42 -15.79
C MET A 1 -4.15 17.24 -14.31
N SER A 2 -4.49 16.03 -13.90
CA SER A 2 -4.68 15.74 -12.48
C SER A 2 -3.34 15.88 -11.74
N ASN A 3 -3.27 16.80 -10.79
CA ASN A 3 -2.06 17.01 -9.96
C ASN A 3 -2.01 16.03 -8.79
N LYS A 4 -2.70 14.89 -8.91
CA LYS A 4 -2.80 13.87 -7.86
C LYS A 4 -1.61 12.93 -7.90
N LEU A 5 -1.18 12.46 -6.73
CA LEU A 5 -0.20 11.39 -6.62
C LEU A 5 -0.82 10.05 -7.03
N ARG A 6 -0.08 9.30 -7.82
CA ARG A 6 -0.48 7.98 -8.32
C ARG A 6 -0.22 6.92 -7.25
N VAL A 7 -1.26 6.22 -6.85
CA VAL A 7 -1.21 5.26 -5.73
C VAL A 7 -1.45 3.85 -6.21
N GLY A 8 -0.60 2.92 -5.78
CA GLY A 8 -0.84 1.48 -5.88
C GLY A 8 -1.32 0.90 -4.55
N ILE A 9 -2.19 -0.10 -4.59
CA ILE A 9 -2.67 -0.80 -3.40
C ILE A 9 -2.18 -2.24 -3.44
N LEU A 10 -1.18 -2.57 -2.63
CA LEU A 10 -0.68 -3.93 -2.46
C LEU A 10 -1.58 -4.68 -1.47
N GLY A 11 -2.09 -5.83 -1.87
CA GLY A 11 -3.09 -6.58 -1.10
C GLY A 11 -4.52 -6.04 -1.27
N GLY A 12 -4.81 -5.38 -2.38
CA GLY A 12 -6.08 -4.68 -2.63
C GLY A 12 -7.32 -5.57 -2.70
N THR A 13 -7.17 -6.88 -2.88
CA THR A 13 -8.31 -7.82 -2.88
C THR A 13 -8.75 -8.26 -1.48
N GLY A 14 -7.95 -8.01 -0.44
CA GLY A 14 -8.29 -8.26 0.96
C GLY A 14 -9.18 -7.17 1.56
N MET A 15 -9.75 -7.44 2.73
CA MET A 15 -10.71 -6.53 3.39
C MET A 15 -10.13 -5.12 3.64
N VAL A 16 -8.89 -5.03 4.12
CA VAL A 16 -8.24 -3.72 4.36
C VAL A 16 -7.93 -3.01 3.04
N GLY A 17 -7.48 -3.74 2.02
CA GLY A 17 -7.28 -3.17 0.68
C GLY A 17 -8.56 -2.64 0.07
N GLN A 18 -9.69 -3.35 0.24
CA GLN A 18 -11.01 -2.88 -0.16
C GLN A 18 -11.41 -1.58 0.56
N ARG A 19 -11.04 -1.46 1.84
CA ARG A 19 -11.29 -0.23 2.61
C ARG A 19 -10.47 0.95 2.07
N PHE A 20 -9.20 0.75 1.72
CA PHE A 20 -8.41 1.78 1.03
C PHE A 20 -9.07 2.22 -0.28
N ILE A 21 -9.53 1.28 -1.09
CA ILE A 21 -10.19 1.59 -2.36
C ILE A 21 -11.41 2.48 -2.15
N THR A 22 -12.26 2.15 -1.17
CA THR A 22 -13.47 2.97 -0.88
C THR A 22 -13.12 4.36 -0.34
N LEU A 23 -12.07 4.48 0.49
CA LEU A 23 -11.66 5.76 1.07
C LEU A 23 -10.94 6.66 0.04
N LEU A 24 -10.35 6.07 -0.97
CA LEU A 24 -9.61 6.81 -2.01
C LEU A 24 -10.48 7.17 -3.22
N GLU A 25 -11.73 6.72 -3.26
CA GLU A 25 -12.66 7.15 -4.30
C GLU A 25 -12.84 8.68 -4.25
N ASN A 26 -12.59 9.32 -5.40
CA ASN A 26 -12.65 10.79 -5.51
C ASN A 26 -11.77 11.57 -4.51
N HIS A 27 -10.69 10.95 -4.02
CA HIS A 27 -9.78 11.61 -3.09
C HIS A 27 -9.12 12.84 -3.73
N PRO A 28 -9.01 13.99 -3.00
CA PRO A 28 -8.51 15.24 -3.59
C PRO A 28 -7.03 15.20 -4.00
N TRP A 29 -6.20 14.39 -3.32
CA TRP A 29 -4.74 14.35 -3.51
C TRP A 29 -4.21 13.06 -4.13
N PHE A 30 -4.98 11.97 -4.07
CA PHE A 30 -4.53 10.65 -4.49
C PHE A 30 -5.44 10.05 -5.55
N GLU A 31 -4.84 9.35 -6.50
CA GLU A 31 -5.54 8.58 -7.52
C GLU A 31 -5.03 7.13 -7.49
N VAL A 32 -5.92 6.18 -7.27
CA VAL A 32 -5.59 4.77 -7.35
C VAL A 32 -5.42 4.39 -8.81
N VAL A 33 -4.19 4.10 -9.22
CA VAL A 33 -3.86 3.75 -10.62
C VAL A 33 -3.71 2.26 -10.84
N LEU A 34 -3.48 1.49 -9.76
CA LEU A 34 -3.40 0.04 -9.84
C LEU A 34 -3.70 -0.64 -8.50
N VAL A 35 -4.09 -1.89 -8.61
CA VAL A 35 -4.26 -2.80 -7.50
C VAL A 35 -3.39 -4.03 -7.76
N ALA A 36 -2.64 -4.45 -6.76
CA ALA A 36 -1.83 -5.65 -6.82
C ALA A 36 -2.19 -6.64 -5.71
N ALA A 37 -2.04 -7.91 -5.99
CA ALA A 37 -2.31 -9.00 -5.05
C ALA A 37 -1.34 -10.17 -5.30
N SER A 38 -1.51 -11.27 -4.56
CA SER A 38 -0.79 -12.51 -4.82
C SER A 38 -1.24 -13.14 -6.15
N GLY A 39 -0.42 -14.04 -6.70
CA GLY A 39 -0.66 -14.68 -8.00
C GLY A 39 -2.02 -15.35 -8.21
N ARG A 40 -2.74 -15.68 -7.13
CA ARG A 40 -4.10 -16.24 -7.23
C ARG A 40 -5.14 -15.29 -7.82
N SER A 41 -4.96 -14.00 -7.59
CA SER A 41 -5.86 -12.94 -8.05
C SER A 41 -5.29 -12.17 -9.24
N ALA A 42 -4.00 -12.28 -9.49
CA ALA A 42 -3.32 -11.59 -10.58
C ALA A 42 -3.86 -11.99 -11.97
N GLY A 43 -3.88 -11.04 -12.88
CA GLY A 43 -4.36 -11.21 -14.25
C GLY A 43 -5.88 -11.18 -14.42
N LYS A 44 -6.66 -11.15 -13.34
CA LYS A 44 -8.12 -11.02 -13.37
C LYS A 44 -8.57 -9.58 -13.30
N LEU A 45 -9.76 -9.27 -13.78
CA LEU A 45 -10.42 -8.01 -13.46
C LEU A 45 -10.69 -7.95 -11.95
N TYR A 46 -10.59 -6.77 -11.37
CA TYR A 46 -10.77 -6.61 -9.92
C TYR A 46 -12.12 -7.16 -9.43
N GLU A 47 -13.22 -6.85 -10.14
CA GLU A 47 -14.55 -7.36 -9.79
C GLU A 47 -14.61 -8.89 -9.78
N GLU A 48 -13.93 -9.55 -10.71
CA GLU A 48 -13.83 -11.02 -10.76
C GLU A 48 -12.96 -11.56 -9.61
N ALA A 49 -11.81 -10.90 -9.35
CA ALA A 49 -10.90 -11.30 -8.31
C ALA A 49 -11.51 -11.23 -6.90
N VAL A 50 -12.49 -10.34 -6.67
CA VAL A 50 -13.19 -10.18 -5.39
C VAL A 50 -14.63 -10.71 -5.41
N GLN A 51 -15.04 -11.37 -6.47
CA GLN A 51 -16.41 -11.91 -6.59
C GLN A 51 -16.82 -12.70 -5.33
N GLY A 52 -17.97 -12.35 -4.72
CA GLY A 52 -18.45 -12.93 -3.47
C GLY A 52 -17.64 -12.61 -2.22
N ARG A 53 -16.57 -11.81 -2.33
CA ARG A 53 -15.68 -11.43 -1.23
C ARG A 53 -15.60 -9.91 -0.97
N TRP A 54 -16.42 -9.12 -1.62
CA TRP A 54 -16.56 -7.71 -1.30
C TRP A 54 -17.18 -7.56 0.09
N LYS A 55 -16.48 -6.92 1.02
CA LYS A 55 -16.86 -6.85 2.44
C LYS A 55 -17.27 -5.45 2.89
N MET A 56 -17.22 -4.46 1.99
CA MET A 56 -17.60 -3.10 2.32
C MET A 56 -19.13 -2.95 2.26
N GLN A 57 -19.66 -2.06 3.10
CA GLN A 57 -21.09 -1.73 3.11
C GLN A 57 -21.50 -0.92 1.87
N THR A 58 -20.57 -0.12 1.34
CA THR A 58 -20.76 0.64 0.12
C THR A 58 -20.55 -0.22 -1.12
N PRO A 59 -21.21 0.07 -2.24
CA PRO A 59 -20.93 -0.60 -3.50
C PRO A 59 -19.46 -0.49 -3.89
N MET A 60 -18.99 -1.45 -4.69
CA MET A 60 -17.65 -1.38 -5.26
C MET A 60 -17.55 -0.18 -6.19
N PRO A 61 -16.54 0.72 -5.99
CA PRO A 61 -16.34 1.86 -6.87
C PRO A 61 -16.16 1.46 -8.34
N GLU A 62 -16.75 2.22 -9.24
CA GLU A 62 -16.71 1.90 -10.68
C GLU A 62 -15.29 1.91 -11.25
N PHE A 63 -14.43 2.83 -10.76
CA PHE A 63 -13.08 2.99 -11.27
C PHE A 63 -12.21 1.73 -11.12
N VAL A 64 -12.45 0.93 -10.08
CA VAL A 64 -11.62 -0.25 -9.79
C VAL A 64 -12.12 -1.52 -10.48
N LYS A 65 -13.40 -1.62 -10.79
CA LYS A 65 -14.03 -2.86 -11.29
C LYS A 65 -13.29 -3.49 -12.46
N LYS A 66 -12.92 -2.67 -13.44
CA LYS A 66 -12.26 -3.08 -14.68
C LYS A 66 -10.74 -3.01 -14.65
N MET A 67 -10.13 -2.66 -13.50
CA MET A 67 -8.69 -2.74 -13.35
C MET A 67 -8.24 -4.20 -13.36
N THR A 68 -7.21 -4.51 -14.13
CA THR A 68 -6.53 -5.80 -14.04
C THR A 68 -5.68 -5.82 -12.77
N VAL A 69 -5.82 -6.87 -11.96
CA VAL A 69 -5.02 -7.06 -10.75
C VAL A 69 -3.61 -7.49 -11.12
N TYR A 70 -2.61 -6.73 -10.66
CA TYR A 70 -1.19 -7.03 -10.85
C TYR A 70 -0.70 -8.12 -9.89
N ASP A 71 0.31 -8.87 -10.30
CA ASP A 71 1.08 -9.73 -9.40
C ASP A 71 2.16 -8.91 -8.70
N MET A 72 2.16 -8.87 -7.36
CA MET A 72 3.10 -8.06 -6.58
C MET A 72 4.57 -8.39 -6.82
N ASP A 73 4.86 -9.62 -7.22
CA ASP A 73 6.23 -10.10 -7.46
C ASP A 73 6.61 -10.06 -8.93
N LYS A 74 5.77 -10.62 -9.79
CA LYS A 74 6.07 -10.78 -11.22
C LYS A 74 6.00 -9.45 -11.96
N ASP A 75 5.04 -8.61 -11.60
CA ASP A 75 4.81 -7.32 -12.26
C ASP A 75 5.49 -6.16 -11.50
N PHE A 76 6.44 -6.47 -10.63
CA PHE A 76 7.11 -5.49 -9.76
C PHE A 76 7.64 -4.27 -10.51
N ASP A 77 8.39 -4.47 -11.59
CA ASP A 77 9.01 -3.38 -12.35
C ASP A 77 7.94 -2.48 -13.01
N GLU A 78 6.86 -3.09 -13.49
CA GLU A 78 5.74 -2.34 -14.07
C GLU A 78 4.99 -1.53 -13.01
N ILE A 79 4.76 -2.11 -11.83
CA ILE A 79 4.14 -1.42 -10.70
C ILE A 79 4.98 -0.22 -10.29
N VAL A 80 6.28 -0.41 -10.06
CA VAL A 80 7.22 0.67 -9.67
C VAL A 80 7.20 1.83 -10.67
N ALA A 81 7.14 1.53 -11.97
CA ALA A 81 7.09 2.56 -13.01
C ALA A 81 5.79 3.38 -13.02
N LYS A 82 4.69 2.83 -12.50
CA LYS A 82 3.36 3.43 -12.58
C LYS A 82 2.94 4.25 -11.35
N VAL A 83 3.57 4.03 -10.20
CA VAL A 83 3.14 4.62 -8.92
C VAL A 83 4.09 5.68 -8.39
N ASP A 84 3.54 6.60 -7.61
CA ASP A 84 4.34 7.53 -6.81
C ASP A 84 4.60 6.98 -5.41
N PHE A 85 3.66 6.22 -4.85
CA PHE A 85 3.81 5.46 -3.61
C PHE A 85 2.78 4.32 -3.56
N VAL A 86 2.91 3.45 -2.55
CA VAL A 86 1.97 2.35 -2.35
C VAL A 86 1.42 2.30 -0.91
N PHE A 87 0.15 1.92 -0.79
CA PHE A 87 -0.39 1.41 0.47
C PHE A 87 -0.20 -0.11 0.50
N CYS A 88 0.28 -0.63 1.62
CA CYS A 88 0.51 -2.06 1.80
C CYS A 88 -0.46 -2.63 2.85
N ALA A 89 -1.31 -3.56 2.40
CA ALA A 89 -2.29 -4.27 3.22
C ALA A 89 -2.32 -5.76 2.87
N VAL A 90 -1.15 -6.34 2.65
CA VAL A 90 -0.99 -7.75 2.29
C VAL A 90 -1.22 -8.66 3.50
N ASN A 91 -1.69 -9.88 3.24
CA ASN A 91 -1.88 -10.90 4.27
C ASN A 91 -0.99 -12.11 3.96
N MET A 92 0.18 -12.13 4.57
CA MET A 92 1.19 -13.18 4.43
C MET A 92 2.12 -13.20 5.66
N PRO A 93 3.05 -14.16 5.78
CA PRO A 93 4.02 -14.19 6.88
C PRO A 93 4.80 -12.89 7.02
N LYS A 94 5.12 -12.49 8.25
CA LYS A 94 5.78 -11.20 8.54
C LYS A 94 7.11 -11.01 7.83
N ASN A 95 7.89 -12.09 7.69
CA ASN A 95 9.16 -12.05 6.96
C ASN A 95 8.99 -11.75 5.47
N GLU A 96 7.94 -12.29 4.84
CA GLU A 96 7.60 -12.00 3.45
C GLU A 96 7.10 -10.58 3.29
N ILE A 97 6.26 -10.09 4.22
CA ILE A 97 5.82 -8.69 4.23
C ILE A 97 7.00 -7.74 4.32
N LYS A 98 7.95 -7.99 5.24
CA LYS A 98 9.18 -7.19 5.36
C LYS A 98 9.95 -7.15 4.05
N ALA A 99 10.15 -8.30 3.43
CA ALA A 99 10.87 -8.41 2.16
C ALA A 99 10.20 -7.60 1.04
N ILE A 100 8.88 -7.66 0.92
CA ILE A 100 8.11 -6.90 -0.07
C ILE A 100 8.22 -5.40 0.21
N GLU A 101 7.95 -4.96 1.43
CA GLU A 101 7.99 -3.54 1.78
C GLU A 101 9.39 -2.96 1.56
N GLU A 102 10.45 -3.67 1.94
CA GLU A 102 11.83 -3.25 1.69
C GLU A 102 12.19 -3.20 0.21
N ARG A 103 11.70 -4.16 -0.58
CA ARG A 103 11.93 -4.20 -2.03
C ARG A 103 11.35 -2.97 -2.72
N TYR A 104 10.12 -2.58 -2.39
CA TYR A 104 9.50 -1.37 -2.93
C TYR A 104 10.23 -0.10 -2.46
N ALA A 105 10.56 0.00 -1.18
CA ALA A 105 11.31 1.15 -0.66
C ALA A 105 12.68 1.30 -1.32
N LYS A 106 13.42 0.21 -1.51
CA LYS A 106 14.71 0.21 -2.24
C LYS A 106 14.58 0.64 -3.71
N ALA A 107 13.44 0.36 -4.33
CA ALA A 107 13.13 0.82 -5.68
C ALA A 107 12.59 2.27 -5.72
N GLU A 108 12.83 3.06 -4.68
CA GLU A 108 12.44 4.47 -4.56
C GLU A 108 10.92 4.69 -4.49
N VAL A 109 10.15 3.67 -4.13
CA VAL A 109 8.71 3.75 -3.91
C VAL A 109 8.41 3.80 -2.42
N PRO A 110 7.91 4.92 -1.88
CA PRO A 110 7.44 4.99 -0.50
C PRO A 110 6.33 3.98 -0.22
N VAL A 111 6.41 3.33 0.94
CA VAL A 111 5.44 2.33 1.40
C VAL A 111 4.76 2.83 2.66
N VAL A 112 3.45 3.04 2.60
CA VAL A 112 2.62 3.31 3.76
C VAL A 112 1.90 2.03 4.14
N SER A 113 2.34 1.41 5.23
CA SER A 113 1.91 0.06 5.58
C SER A 113 0.86 0.02 6.69
N ASN A 114 -0.19 -0.76 6.45
CA ASN A 114 -1.15 -1.16 7.48
C ASN A 114 -0.66 -2.36 8.29
N ASN A 115 0.39 -3.03 7.84
CA ASN A 115 0.86 -4.29 8.39
C ASN A 115 1.70 -4.10 9.66
N SER A 116 1.77 -5.15 10.47
CA SER A 116 2.52 -5.14 11.73
C SER A 116 3.99 -5.54 11.56
N ALA A 117 4.41 -5.96 10.37
CA ALA A 117 5.72 -6.58 10.17
C ALA A 117 6.90 -5.66 10.54
N ASN A 118 6.80 -4.38 10.19
CA ASN A 118 7.85 -3.39 10.44
C ASN A 118 7.59 -2.46 11.64
N ARG A 119 6.56 -2.70 12.45
CA ARG A 119 6.25 -1.82 13.61
C ARG A 119 7.36 -1.72 14.64
N TRP A 120 8.22 -2.74 14.74
CA TRP A 120 9.33 -2.80 15.68
C TRP A 120 10.70 -2.70 15.00
N THR A 121 10.74 -2.33 13.72
CA THR A 121 11.99 -2.04 13.03
C THR A 121 12.46 -0.65 13.45
N PRO A 122 13.67 -0.49 14.02
CA PRO A 122 14.07 0.73 14.72
C PRO A 122 14.03 2.01 13.89
N ASP A 123 14.30 1.91 12.59
CA ASP A 123 14.32 3.04 11.66
C ASP A 123 13.00 3.21 10.86
N VAL A 124 11.96 2.43 11.20
CA VAL A 124 10.64 2.56 10.57
C VAL A 124 9.71 3.33 11.50
N PRO A 125 9.28 4.54 11.12
CA PRO A 125 8.35 5.31 11.93
C PRO A 125 6.98 4.65 12.02
N MET A 126 6.43 4.63 13.22
CA MET A 126 5.05 4.25 13.50
C MET A 126 4.32 5.50 13.96
N ALA A 127 3.46 6.05 13.10
CA ALA A 127 2.84 7.35 13.34
C ALA A 127 1.34 7.38 13.06
N VAL A 128 0.66 8.25 13.79
CA VAL A 128 -0.64 8.83 13.47
C VAL A 128 -0.39 10.32 13.27
N PRO A 129 -0.23 10.81 12.03
CA PRO A 129 0.30 12.15 11.78
C PRO A 129 -0.47 13.28 12.45
N GLU A 130 -1.77 13.10 12.68
CA GLU A 130 -2.62 14.06 13.37
C GLU A 130 -2.32 14.17 14.88
N ILE A 131 -1.65 13.17 15.46
CA ILE A 131 -1.39 13.07 16.90
C ILE A 131 0.11 13.19 17.18
N ASN A 132 0.94 12.46 16.42
CA ASN A 132 2.36 12.34 16.66
C ASN A 132 3.16 12.32 15.34
N PRO A 133 3.37 13.46 14.68
CA PRO A 133 4.12 13.52 13.43
C PRO A 133 5.63 13.35 13.61
N GLU A 134 6.18 13.57 14.81
CA GLU A 134 7.62 13.58 15.09
C GLU A 134 8.34 12.28 14.68
N PRO A 135 7.77 11.07 14.86
CA PRO A 135 8.40 9.85 14.39
C PRO A 135 8.74 9.83 12.90
N LEU A 136 8.06 10.64 12.08
CA LEU A 136 8.33 10.70 10.64
C LEU A 136 9.73 11.29 10.33
N GLU A 137 10.34 12.02 11.25
CA GLU A 137 11.71 12.52 11.08
C GLU A 137 12.74 11.39 10.98
N VAL A 138 12.43 10.20 11.50
CA VAL A 138 13.28 9.01 11.40
C VAL A 138 13.49 8.55 9.96
N ILE A 139 12.60 8.91 9.04
CA ILE A 139 12.68 8.54 7.61
C ILE A 139 14.03 8.95 7.00
N LYS A 140 14.58 10.07 7.38
CA LYS A 140 15.90 10.51 6.90
C LYS A 140 17.00 9.49 7.21
N TYR A 141 17.01 8.93 8.43
CA TYR A 141 17.96 7.89 8.83
C TYR A 141 17.64 6.54 8.22
N GLN A 142 16.35 6.22 8.09
CA GLN A 142 15.94 5.00 7.39
C GLN A 142 16.49 4.95 5.96
N ARG A 143 16.44 6.08 5.25
CA ARG A 143 16.93 6.18 3.86
C ARG A 143 18.43 5.92 3.72
N ASP A 144 19.23 6.19 4.75
CA ASP A 144 20.66 5.93 4.74
C ASP A 144 20.98 4.43 4.66
N ARG A 145 20.17 3.60 5.31
CA ARG A 145 20.34 2.14 5.33
C ARG A 145 20.23 1.49 3.95
N PRO A 146 19.17 1.71 3.16
CA PRO A 146 19.07 1.20 1.79
C PRO A 146 19.74 2.11 0.74
N GLY A 147 20.23 3.30 1.10
CA GLY A 147 20.80 4.25 0.16
C GLY A 147 19.77 4.94 -0.74
N THR A 148 18.53 5.10 -0.28
CA THR A 148 17.44 5.69 -1.06
C THR A 148 17.34 7.19 -0.84
N LYS A 149 16.80 7.89 -1.86
CA LYS A 149 16.52 9.33 -1.80
C LYS A 149 15.05 9.61 -1.52
N ARG A 150 14.17 8.77 -2.04
CA ARG A 150 12.72 8.93 -1.99
C ARG A 150 12.03 7.78 -1.26
N GLY A 151 12.51 6.54 -1.47
CA GLY A 151 11.92 5.34 -0.88
C GLY A 151 12.02 5.31 0.64
N PHE A 152 10.96 4.89 1.29
CA PHE A 152 10.89 4.64 2.74
C PHE A 152 9.71 3.73 3.08
N ILE A 153 9.69 3.24 4.31
CA ILE A 153 8.57 2.53 4.91
C ILE A 153 8.07 3.34 6.10
N CYS A 154 6.77 3.56 6.16
CA CYS A 154 6.07 4.14 7.30
C CYS A 154 4.91 3.22 7.66
N VAL A 155 4.68 2.98 8.95
CA VAL A 155 3.62 2.07 9.41
C VAL A 155 2.62 2.79 10.31
N LYS A 156 1.37 2.37 10.23
CA LYS A 156 0.37 2.79 11.22
C LYS A 156 0.41 1.88 12.46
N PRO A 157 0.09 2.38 13.66
CA PRO A 157 -0.10 1.56 14.84
C PRO A 157 -1.30 0.62 14.71
N ASN A 158 -1.52 -0.24 15.70
CA ASN A 158 -2.70 -1.09 15.74
C ASN A 158 -3.97 -0.23 15.80
N SER A 159 -5.00 -0.60 15.05
CA SER A 159 -6.27 0.14 15.02
C SER A 159 -6.94 0.26 16.39
N ALA A 160 -6.75 -0.70 17.29
CA ALA A 160 -7.25 -0.64 18.66
C ALA A 160 -6.61 0.46 19.53
N ILE A 161 -5.51 1.05 19.09
CA ILE A 161 -4.81 2.14 19.82
C ILE A 161 -5.24 3.53 19.28
N GLN A 162 -5.92 3.56 18.15
CA GLN A 162 -6.32 4.79 17.47
C GLN A 162 -7.74 5.27 17.81
N SER A 163 -8.46 4.50 18.64
CA SER A 163 -9.83 4.81 19.05
C SER A 163 -9.88 5.58 20.37
#